data_8c5821bf0ab40c6246a33aa0f97bd7aa
#
_entry.id   8c5821bf0ab40c6246a33aa0f97bd7aa
#
_cell.length_a   1.000
_cell.length_b   1.000
_cell.length_c   1.000
_cell.angle_alpha   90.00
_cell.angle_beta   90.00
_cell.angle_gamma   90.00
#
_symmetry.space_group_name_H-M   'P 1'
#
loop_
_entity.id
_entity.type
_entity.pdbx_description
1 polymer ?
#
loop_
_entity_poly.entity_id
_entity_poly.type
_entity_poly.pdbx_seq_one_letter_code
_entity_poly.pdbx_strand_id
1 'polypeptide(L)'
;MAYHYEGSDDKRYEDIITSVIPGNTLLTMNGVPIAGEYEVKNVIAMKIMDLMGVGGSFSEFYAMDLNDDIIMLGHDGPGHAKIAEGKVKLVPLPLYHGKPGKGLSIQMSVKHGPVTLLSVVQEPDGKIKLLVAEGESVSGPILNIGNTNSRYRFPIGAKRFLKEWSEQGPAHHMAIGVGHIAEKIKKIAKILGVKFFEI
;
A
#
# COMPACT_ATOMS: atom_id res chain seq x y z
N MET A 1 -6.48 -9.39 -7.46
CA MET A 1 -7.23 -10.36 -6.64
C MET A 1 -7.21 -9.89 -5.20
N ALA A 2 -8.30 -10.03 -4.47
CA ALA A 2 -8.35 -9.74 -3.04
C ALA A 2 -8.61 -11.05 -2.28
N TYR A 3 -7.93 -11.25 -1.16
CA TYR A 3 -8.09 -12.42 -0.29
C TYR A 3 -8.18 -11.97 1.18
N HIS A 4 -8.74 -12.83 2.02
CA HIS A 4 -8.88 -12.56 3.43
C HIS A 4 -8.01 -13.51 4.24
N TYR A 5 -7.40 -13.01 5.31
CA TYR A 5 -6.49 -13.77 6.16
C TYR A 5 -6.84 -13.68 7.65
N GLU A 6 -7.91 -12.98 7.99
CA GLU A 6 -8.42 -12.89 9.35
C GLU A 6 -9.72 -13.67 9.53
N GLY A 7 -10.03 -14.01 10.77
CA GLY A 7 -11.32 -14.58 11.16
C GLY A 7 -11.56 -16.02 10.70
N SER A 8 -10.52 -16.75 10.32
CA SER A 8 -10.64 -18.18 10.12
C SER A 8 -10.38 -18.92 11.43
N ASP A 9 -11.30 -19.80 11.83
CA ASP A 9 -11.09 -20.72 12.96
C ASP A 9 -10.37 -22.00 12.53
N ASP A 10 -10.06 -22.14 11.23
CA ASP A 10 -9.31 -23.29 10.70
C ASP A 10 -7.82 -22.94 10.61
N LYS A 11 -7.04 -23.51 11.55
CA LYS A 11 -5.59 -23.33 11.60
C LYS A 11 -4.88 -23.69 10.30
N ARG A 12 -5.37 -24.68 9.55
CA ARG A 12 -4.76 -25.09 8.26
C ARG A 12 -4.93 -23.98 7.23
N TYR A 13 -6.06 -23.31 7.24
CA TYR A 13 -6.36 -22.18 6.37
C TYR A 13 -5.44 -20.98 6.70
N GLU A 14 -5.29 -20.67 7.99
CA GLU A 14 -4.36 -19.63 8.44
C GLU A 14 -2.90 -19.93 8.06
N ASP A 15 -2.46 -21.17 8.25
CA ASP A 15 -1.11 -21.61 7.86
C ASP A 15 -0.88 -21.49 6.33
N ILE A 16 -1.89 -21.78 5.51
CA ILE A 16 -1.82 -21.61 4.05
C ILE A 16 -1.70 -20.11 3.70
N ILE A 17 -2.56 -19.27 4.24
CA ILE A 17 -2.62 -17.85 3.92
C ILE A 17 -1.30 -17.14 4.28
N THR A 18 -0.73 -17.43 5.45
CA THR A 18 0.55 -16.85 5.86
C THR A 18 1.73 -17.38 5.02
N SER A 19 1.58 -18.54 4.39
CA SER A 19 2.61 -19.16 3.55
C SER A 19 2.63 -18.61 2.12
N VAL A 20 1.55 -17.99 1.63
CA VAL A 20 1.46 -17.53 0.23
C VAL A 20 1.97 -16.10 -0.01
N ILE A 21 2.37 -15.36 1.02
CA ILE A 21 2.84 -13.97 0.90
C ILE A 21 3.96 -13.80 -0.15
N PRO A 22 5.02 -14.63 -0.18
CA PRO A 22 6.02 -14.55 -1.24
C PRO A 22 5.47 -14.77 -2.64
N GLY A 23 4.58 -15.77 -2.81
CA GLY A 23 3.90 -16.05 -4.08
C GLY A 23 3.02 -14.87 -4.53
N ASN A 24 2.25 -14.29 -3.62
CA ASN A 24 1.44 -13.11 -3.87
C ASN A 24 2.29 -11.88 -4.25
N THR A 25 3.47 -11.74 -3.66
CA THR A 25 4.44 -10.72 -4.05
C THR A 25 4.95 -10.93 -5.49
N LEU A 26 5.25 -12.17 -5.87
CA LEU A 26 5.64 -12.50 -7.24
C LEU A 26 4.50 -12.22 -8.24
N LEU A 27 3.27 -12.53 -7.90
CA LEU A 27 2.11 -12.21 -8.74
C LEU A 27 1.94 -10.69 -8.88
N THR A 28 1.99 -9.95 -7.77
CA THR A 28 1.84 -8.49 -7.74
C THR A 28 2.89 -7.81 -8.63
N MET A 29 4.18 -8.18 -8.48
CA MET A 29 5.25 -7.59 -9.29
C MET A 29 5.20 -7.97 -10.78
N ASN A 30 4.40 -8.96 -11.17
CA ASN A 30 4.20 -9.40 -12.54
C ASN A 30 2.81 -9.04 -13.11
N GLY A 31 2.18 -8.01 -12.57
CA GLY A 31 0.95 -7.41 -13.11
C GLY A 31 -0.35 -8.06 -12.67
N VAL A 32 -0.31 -8.92 -11.66
CA VAL A 32 -1.49 -9.50 -11.01
C VAL A 32 -1.56 -8.98 -9.56
N PRO A 33 -2.11 -7.79 -9.32
CA PRO A 33 -2.16 -7.20 -7.99
C PRO A 33 -2.92 -8.08 -7.01
N ILE A 34 -2.36 -8.28 -5.84
CA ILE A 34 -2.96 -9.02 -4.74
C ILE A 34 -3.06 -8.11 -3.53
N ALA A 35 -4.28 -7.86 -3.06
CA ALA A 35 -4.54 -7.15 -1.82
C ALA A 35 -5.08 -8.10 -0.76
N GLY A 36 -4.72 -7.87 0.48
CA GLY A 36 -5.32 -8.52 1.63
C GLY A 36 -6.69 -7.94 2.00
N GLU A 37 -7.31 -8.49 3.06
CA GLU A 37 -8.49 -7.94 3.73
C GLU A 37 -9.70 -7.69 2.83
N TYR A 38 -9.85 -8.47 1.75
CA TYR A 38 -10.88 -8.28 0.72
C TYR A 38 -10.93 -6.88 0.09
N GLU A 39 -9.84 -6.11 0.17
CA GLU A 39 -9.77 -4.73 -0.33
C GLU A 39 -9.77 -4.64 -1.86
N VAL A 40 -10.93 -4.92 -2.46
CA VAL A 40 -11.12 -4.87 -3.92
C VAL A 40 -10.83 -3.48 -4.48
N LYS A 41 -11.19 -2.41 -3.77
CA LYS A 41 -10.91 -1.03 -4.19
C LYS A 41 -9.42 -0.77 -4.29
N ASN A 42 -8.64 -1.31 -3.33
CA ASN A 42 -7.19 -1.16 -3.38
C ASN A 42 -6.55 -2.01 -4.50
N VAL A 43 -7.09 -3.20 -4.82
CA VAL A 43 -6.65 -3.94 -6.02
C VAL A 43 -6.80 -3.10 -7.29
N ILE A 44 -7.88 -2.32 -7.40
CA ILE A 44 -8.09 -1.41 -8.54
C ILE A 44 -7.02 -0.32 -8.54
N ALA A 45 -6.74 0.32 -7.39
CA ALA A 45 -5.69 1.31 -7.26
C ALA A 45 -4.31 0.75 -7.65
N MET A 46 -3.96 -0.43 -7.13
CA MET A 46 -2.72 -1.15 -7.48
C MET A 46 -2.64 -1.45 -8.97
N LYS A 47 -3.76 -1.87 -9.59
CA LYS A 47 -3.79 -2.17 -11.04
C LYS A 47 -3.63 -0.94 -11.90
N ILE A 48 -4.21 0.19 -11.51
CA ILE A 48 -4.00 1.48 -12.20
C ILE A 48 -2.50 1.83 -12.19
N MET A 49 -1.84 1.73 -11.04
CA MET A 49 -0.40 2.01 -10.93
C MET A 49 0.48 1.01 -11.70
N ASP A 50 0.13 -0.28 -11.67
CA ASP A 50 0.84 -1.31 -12.44
C ASP A 50 0.78 -1.04 -13.94
N LEU A 51 -0.40 -0.70 -14.47
CA LEU A 51 -0.58 -0.35 -15.88
C LEU A 51 0.17 0.93 -16.29
N MET A 52 0.44 1.81 -15.33
CA MET A 52 1.29 2.99 -15.56
C MET A 52 2.79 2.71 -15.44
N GLY A 53 3.18 1.48 -15.08
CA GLY A 53 4.58 1.07 -14.93
C GLY A 53 5.28 1.63 -13.70
N VAL A 54 4.53 2.07 -12.69
CA VAL A 54 5.07 2.68 -11.45
C VAL A 54 5.00 1.76 -10.23
N GLY A 55 4.55 0.54 -10.38
CA GLY A 55 4.41 -0.44 -9.31
C GLY A 55 2.98 -0.54 -8.80
N GLY A 56 2.71 -0.12 -7.59
CA GLY A 56 1.42 -0.27 -6.91
C GLY A 56 1.52 -1.28 -5.77
N SER A 57 2.28 -0.93 -4.71
CA SER A 57 2.39 -1.77 -3.51
C SER A 57 1.19 -1.53 -2.60
N PHE A 58 0.66 -2.61 -2.04
CA PHE A 58 -0.35 -2.58 -1.00
C PHE A 58 0.24 -1.98 0.28
N SER A 59 -0.42 -1.01 0.90
CA SER A 59 0.11 -0.29 2.06
C SER A 59 -0.98 0.32 2.91
N GLU A 60 -0.64 0.57 4.17
CA GLU A 60 -1.47 1.23 5.17
C GLU A 60 -0.63 2.15 6.07
N PHE A 61 -1.28 2.95 6.92
CA PHE A 61 -0.60 3.78 7.91
C PHE A 61 -0.10 2.94 9.08
N TYR A 62 1.20 3.01 9.36
CA TYR A 62 1.82 2.33 10.51
C TYR A 62 2.11 3.28 11.67
N ALA A 63 2.73 4.41 11.37
CA ALA A 63 3.15 5.37 12.39
C ALA A 63 3.33 6.77 11.82
N MET A 64 3.42 7.74 12.72
CA MET A 64 3.78 9.12 12.42
C MET A 64 4.92 9.55 13.33
N ASP A 65 5.91 10.21 12.75
CA ASP A 65 6.90 10.98 13.49
C ASP A 65 6.69 12.47 13.19
N LEU A 66 6.02 13.14 14.12
CA LEU A 66 5.70 14.56 13.95
C LEU A 66 6.90 15.48 14.19
N ASN A 67 7.97 14.99 14.81
CA ASN A 67 9.20 15.77 15.01
C ASN A 67 10.02 15.81 13.71
N ASP A 68 10.12 14.67 13.04
CA ASP A 68 10.84 14.54 11.76
C ASP A 68 9.95 14.84 10.54
N ASP A 69 8.66 15.13 10.76
CA ASP A 69 7.66 15.34 9.69
C ASP A 69 7.55 14.14 8.74
N ILE A 70 7.44 12.94 9.32
CA ILE A 70 7.41 11.66 8.60
C ILE A 70 6.12 10.90 8.84
N ILE A 71 5.60 10.31 7.78
CA ILE A 71 4.60 9.24 7.82
C ILE A 71 5.26 7.92 7.45
N MET A 72 5.01 6.89 8.24
CA MET A 72 5.45 5.53 7.94
C MET A 72 4.27 4.74 7.40
N LEU A 73 4.43 4.24 6.17
CA LEU A 73 3.48 3.35 5.52
C LEU A 73 4.13 2.00 5.26
N GLY A 74 3.36 0.95 5.35
CA GLY A 74 3.82 -0.40 5.09
C GLY A 74 2.67 -1.39 5.05
N HIS A 75 2.99 -2.68 4.97
CA HIS A 75 2.05 -3.78 5.13
C HIS A 75 2.77 -5.08 5.46
N ASP A 76 2.12 -5.98 6.17
CA ASP A 76 2.65 -7.31 6.50
C ASP A 76 2.28 -8.38 5.46
N GLY A 77 1.51 -8.01 4.43
CA GLY A 77 1.15 -8.84 3.29
C GLY A 77 2.12 -8.74 2.10
N PRO A 78 1.62 -9.00 0.89
CA PRO A 78 2.42 -8.93 -0.31
C PRO A 78 2.82 -7.48 -0.65
N GLY A 79 4.07 -7.29 -1.08
CA GLY A 79 4.59 -6.03 -1.59
C GLY A 79 4.84 -6.07 -3.10
N HIS A 80 5.14 -4.93 -3.70
CA HIS A 80 5.53 -4.84 -5.11
C HIS A 80 7.07 -4.77 -5.23
N ALA A 81 7.73 -5.92 -5.30
CA ALA A 81 9.19 -6.04 -5.19
C ALA A 81 10.00 -5.26 -6.25
N LYS A 82 9.42 -4.90 -7.41
CA LYS A 82 10.11 -4.09 -8.43
C LYS A 82 10.32 -2.63 -8.03
N ILE A 83 9.58 -2.14 -7.03
CA ILE A 83 9.76 -0.78 -6.50
C ILE A 83 10.54 -0.75 -5.18
N ALA A 84 11.19 -1.86 -4.82
CA ALA A 84 11.99 -1.93 -3.61
C ALA A 84 13.25 -1.09 -3.69
N GLU A 85 13.62 -0.46 -2.56
CA GLU A 85 14.93 0.13 -2.33
C GLU A 85 15.92 -0.98 -1.96
N GLY A 86 16.83 -1.28 -2.88
CA GLY A 86 17.83 -2.33 -2.68
C GLY A 86 17.23 -3.74 -2.66
N LYS A 87 17.67 -4.56 -1.71
CA LYS A 87 17.34 -5.99 -1.66
C LYS A 87 16.03 -6.24 -0.89
N VAL A 88 15.16 -7.03 -1.48
CA VAL A 88 14.01 -7.62 -0.81
C VAL A 88 14.49 -8.80 0.04
N LYS A 89 14.02 -8.86 1.29
CA LYS A 89 14.33 -9.96 2.21
C LYS A 89 13.09 -10.80 2.47
N LEU A 90 13.29 -12.10 2.55
CA LEU A 90 12.31 -13.03 3.11
C LEU A 90 12.66 -13.22 4.59
N VAL A 91 11.72 -12.96 5.46
CA VAL A 91 11.92 -13.08 6.91
C VAL A 91 10.85 -13.99 7.51
N PRO A 92 11.18 -14.80 8.55
CA PRO A 92 10.17 -15.58 9.24
C PRO A 92 9.04 -14.70 9.76
N LEU A 93 7.83 -15.19 9.69
CA LEU A 93 6.63 -14.53 10.19
C LEU A 93 6.17 -15.18 11.51
N PRO A 94 6.76 -14.81 12.66
CA PRO A 94 6.47 -15.46 13.93
C PRO A 94 5.07 -15.12 14.46
N LEU A 95 4.58 -13.93 14.12
CA LEU A 95 3.24 -13.45 14.45
C LEU A 95 2.59 -12.87 13.20
N TYR A 96 1.29 -13.13 13.06
CA TYR A 96 0.46 -12.60 12.00
C TYR A 96 -0.91 -12.24 12.57
N HIS A 97 -1.25 -10.97 12.57
CA HIS A 97 -2.47 -10.45 13.18
C HIS A 97 -2.69 -10.94 14.63
N GLY A 98 -1.63 -10.93 15.45
CA GLY A 98 -1.67 -11.35 16.86
C GLY A 98 -1.73 -12.86 17.10
N LYS A 99 -1.64 -13.68 16.05
CA LYS A 99 -1.60 -15.15 16.13
C LYS A 99 -0.23 -15.68 15.70
N PRO A 100 0.20 -16.88 16.16
CA PRO A 100 1.40 -17.53 15.65
C PRO A 100 1.28 -17.76 14.13
N GLY A 101 2.15 -17.12 13.36
CA GLY A 101 2.23 -17.28 11.90
C GLY A 101 3.15 -18.42 11.51
N LYS A 102 2.94 -18.94 10.30
CA LYS A 102 3.86 -19.86 9.64
C LYS A 102 4.16 -19.30 8.26
N GLY A 103 5.40 -19.49 7.80
CA GLY A 103 5.82 -19.02 6.48
C GLY A 103 6.72 -17.80 6.55
N LEU A 104 6.73 -17.02 5.49
CA LEU A 104 7.67 -15.91 5.30
C LEU A 104 6.92 -14.63 4.95
N SER A 105 7.35 -13.53 5.57
CA SER A 105 6.98 -12.17 5.17
C SER A 105 8.00 -11.60 4.19
N ILE A 106 7.59 -10.52 3.52
CA ILE A 106 8.43 -9.70 2.65
C ILE A 106 8.86 -8.45 3.42
N GLN A 107 10.17 -8.27 3.58
CA GLN A 107 10.73 -7.06 4.16
C GLN A 107 11.45 -6.25 3.08
N MET A 108 10.96 -5.06 2.81
CA MET A 108 11.55 -4.10 1.91
C MET A 108 11.15 -2.68 2.28
N SER A 109 11.84 -1.70 1.73
CA SER A 109 11.38 -0.30 1.65
C SER A 109 11.14 0.07 0.19
N VAL A 110 10.30 1.06 -0.06
CA VAL A 110 10.07 1.61 -1.39
C VAL A 110 11.25 2.49 -1.78
N LYS A 111 11.64 2.46 -3.06
CA LYS A 111 12.70 3.32 -3.63
C LYS A 111 12.58 4.76 -3.15
N HIS A 112 13.71 5.32 -2.72
CA HIS A 112 13.78 6.72 -2.33
C HIS A 112 13.52 7.65 -3.52
N GLY A 113 12.89 8.80 -3.24
CA GLY A 113 12.49 9.79 -4.23
C GLY A 113 10.97 9.87 -4.41
N PRO A 114 10.52 10.45 -5.54
CA PRO A 114 9.12 10.72 -5.79
C PRO A 114 8.22 9.49 -5.69
N VAL A 115 7.08 9.63 -5.04
CA VAL A 115 6.03 8.60 -4.95
C VAL A 115 4.65 9.22 -5.11
N THR A 116 3.71 8.39 -5.54
CA THR A 116 2.29 8.72 -5.56
C THR A 116 1.51 7.69 -4.74
N LEU A 117 0.63 8.17 -3.89
CA LEU A 117 -0.39 7.37 -3.23
C LEU A 117 -1.69 7.43 -4.02
N LEU A 118 -2.39 6.31 -4.12
CA LEU A 118 -3.71 6.23 -4.74
C LEU A 118 -4.66 5.40 -3.88
N SER A 119 -5.81 5.96 -3.56
CA SER A 119 -6.93 5.23 -3.00
C SER A 119 -8.18 5.38 -3.88
N VAL A 120 -8.91 4.28 -4.05
CA VAL A 120 -10.23 4.28 -4.70
C VAL A 120 -11.28 4.40 -3.60
N VAL A 121 -11.95 5.53 -3.56
CA VAL A 121 -12.95 5.86 -2.52
C VAL A 121 -14.34 5.74 -3.10
N GLN A 122 -15.25 5.11 -2.37
CA GLN A 122 -16.69 5.15 -2.68
C GLN A 122 -17.35 6.19 -1.78
N GLU A 123 -17.97 7.19 -2.40
CA GLU A 123 -18.69 8.23 -1.70
C GLU A 123 -20.06 7.73 -1.21
N PRO A 124 -20.72 8.42 -0.26
CA PRO A 124 -22.02 8.01 0.26
C PRO A 124 -23.12 7.87 -0.80
N ASP A 125 -23.02 8.60 -1.92
CA ASP A 125 -23.92 8.51 -3.06
C ASP A 125 -23.60 7.35 -4.03
N GLY A 126 -22.64 6.51 -3.66
CA GLY A 126 -22.19 5.36 -4.45
C GLY A 126 -21.19 5.68 -5.56
N LYS A 127 -20.88 6.96 -5.80
CA LYS A 127 -19.91 7.34 -6.82
C LYS A 127 -18.47 7.03 -6.40
N ILE A 128 -17.64 6.81 -7.39
CA ILE A 128 -16.21 6.55 -7.20
C ILE A 128 -15.41 7.85 -7.31
N LYS A 129 -14.44 7.98 -6.43
CA LYS A 129 -13.43 9.03 -6.41
C LYS A 129 -12.04 8.39 -6.40
N LEU A 130 -11.13 8.90 -7.22
CA LEU A 130 -9.70 8.61 -7.12
C LEU A 130 -9.07 9.68 -6.22
N LEU A 131 -8.61 9.26 -5.05
CA LEU A 131 -7.91 10.10 -4.09
C LEU A 131 -6.40 9.91 -4.27
N VAL A 132 -5.69 10.99 -4.52
CA VAL A 132 -4.27 10.98 -4.85
C VAL A 132 -3.50 11.91 -3.92
N ALA A 133 -2.27 11.52 -3.57
CA ALA A 133 -1.29 12.43 -2.97
C ALA A 133 0.10 12.12 -3.51
N GLU A 134 0.89 13.16 -3.75
CA GLU A 134 2.28 13.06 -4.14
C GLU A 134 3.21 13.45 -3.00
N GLY A 135 4.29 12.69 -2.84
CA GLY A 135 5.29 12.90 -1.81
C GLY A 135 6.61 12.26 -2.18
N GLU A 136 7.44 12.03 -1.19
CA GLU A 136 8.74 11.39 -1.36
C GLU A 136 8.93 10.25 -0.37
N SER A 137 9.42 9.10 -0.84
CA SER A 137 10.04 8.09 0.01
C SER A 137 11.43 8.57 0.39
N VAL A 138 11.73 8.57 1.68
CA VAL A 138 12.98 9.11 2.22
C VAL A 138 13.76 8.08 3.02
N SER A 139 15.09 8.21 3.04
CA SER A 139 15.96 7.37 3.87
C SER A 139 15.76 7.62 5.36
N GLY A 140 16.22 6.68 6.17
CA GLY A 140 16.20 6.78 7.62
C GLY A 140 15.76 5.47 8.29
N PRO A 141 15.66 5.46 9.62
CA PRO A 141 15.28 4.27 10.37
C PRO A 141 13.84 3.86 10.03
N ILE A 142 13.65 2.58 9.75
CA ILE A 142 12.34 1.95 9.55
C ILE A 142 11.95 1.12 10.76
N LEU A 143 10.68 0.72 10.85
CA LEU A 143 10.21 -0.19 11.88
C LEU A 143 10.81 -1.58 11.65
N ASN A 144 11.43 -2.14 12.68
CA ASN A 144 12.00 -3.50 12.62
C ASN A 144 10.96 -4.53 13.08
N ILE A 145 9.89 -4.69 12.31
CA ILE A 145 8.75 -5.55 12.60
C ILE A 145 8.59 -6.71 11.62
N GLY A 146 9.60 -6.92 10.74
CA GLY A 146 9.64 -8.06 9.84
C GLY A 146 8.73 -7.96 8.61
N ASN A 147 8.32 -6.77 8.23
CA ASN A 147 7.46 -6.55 7.07
C ASN A 147 7.92 -5.34 6.23
N THR A 148 7.19 -5.09 5.14
CA THR A 148 7.43 -3.94 4.27
C THR A 148 7.01 -2.66 4.98
N ASN A 149 7.95 -1.71 5.10
CA ASN A 149 7.60 -0.35 5.52
C ASN A 149 8.65 0.66 5.03
N SER A 150 8.21 1.91 4.87
CA SER A 150 9.04 3.02 4.39
C SER A 150 8.63 4.32 5.06
N ARG A 151 9.52 5.30 4.97
CA ARG A 151 9.33 6.67 5.47
C ARG A 151 8.92 7.57 4.31
N TYR A 152 7.91 8.38 4.54
CA TYR A 152 7.39 9.31 3.53
C TYR A 152 7.28 10.72 4.06
N ARG A 153 7.59 11.67 3.21
CA ARG A 153 7.39 13.09 3.45
C ARG A 153 6.43 13.66 2.40
N PHE A 154 5.48 14.45 2.86
CA PHE A 154 4.51 15.13 2.00
C PHE A 154 4.72 16.64 2.06
N PRO A 155 4.54 17.38 0.94
CA PRO A 155 4.81 18.84 0.88
C PRO A 155 4.03 19.66 1.91
N ILE A 156 2.83 19.19 2.28
CA ILE A 156 1.96 19.88 3.25
C ILE A 156 2.23 19.51 4.72
N GLY A 157 3.23 18.65 4.94
CA GLY A 157 3.60 18.13 6.26
C GLY A 157 2.72 16.98 6.75
N ALA A 158 3.29 16.10 7.59
CA ALA A 158 2.67 14.85 8.03
C ALA A 158 1.31 15.04 8.71
N LYS A 159 1.22 16.00 9.62
CA LYS A 159 -0.03 16.27 10.39
C LYS A 159 -1.17 16.73 9.49
N ARG A 160 -0.87 17.65 8.56
CA ARG A 160 -1.88 18.19 7.64
C ARG A 160 -2.26 17.15 6.60
N PHE A 161 -1.29 16.43 6.07
CA PHE A 161 -1.52 15.34 5.13
C PHE A 161 -2.49 14.30 5.71
N LEU A 162 -2.20 13.79 6.93
CA LEU A 162 -3.05 12.78 7.57
C LEU A 162 -4.49 13.28 7.77
N LYS A 163 -4.65 14.54 8.20
CA LYS A 163 -5.96 15.15 8.37
C LYS A 163 -6.71 15.20 7.04
N GLU A 164 -6.11 15.82 6.01
CA GLU A 164 -6.77 16.00 4.71
C GLU A 164 -7.07 14.67 4.03
N TRP A 165 -6.13 13.69 4.12
CA TRP A 165 -6.35 12.34 3.60
C TRP A 165 -7.54 11.65 4.28
N SER A 166 -7.60 11.67 5.60
CA SER A 166 -8.66 11.02 6.37
C SER A 166 -10.03 11.66 6.13
N GLU A 167 -10.09 12.98 5.97
CA GLU A 167 -11.33 13.71 5.67
C GLU A 167 -11.95 13.33 4.31
N GLN A 168 -11.16 12.73 3.40
CA GLN A 168 -11.68 12.22 2.13
C GLN A 168 -12.36 10.86 2.23
N GLY A 169 -12.34 10.20 3.39
CA GLY A 169 -13.00 8.92 3.66
C GLY A 169 -12.46 7.70 2.91
N PRO A 170 -11.14 7.57 2.71
CA PRO A 170 -10.59 6.35 2.13
C PRO A 170 -10.73 5.16 3.09
N ALA A 171 -10.57 3.94 2.55
CA ALA A 171 -10.20 2.80 3.38
C ALA A 171 -8.82 3.08 4.00
N HIS A 172 -8.43 2.30 5.03
CA HIS A 172 -7.11 2.50 5.66
C HIS A 172 -5.95 2.07 4.74
N HIS A 173 -6.22 1.27 3.72
CA HIS A 173 -5.25 0.89 2.70
C HIS A 173 -5.18 1.86 1.52
N MET A 174 -3.99 1.95 0.93
CA MET A 174 -3.71 2.64 -0.31
C MET A 174 -2.70 1.88 -1.16
N ALA A 175 -2.66 2.18 -2.45
CA ALA A 175 -1.58 1.73 -3.33
C ALA A 175 -0.47 2.78 -3.38
N ILE A 176 0.80 2.33 -3.37
CA ILE A 176 1.98 3.20 -3.52
C ILE A 176 2.69 2.85 -4.82
N GLY A 177 2.96 3.87 -5.65
CA GLY A 177 3.79 3.77 -6.84
C GLY A 177 4.96 4.76 -6.79
N VAL A 178 6.04 4.46 -7.52
CA VAL A 178 7.20 5.36 -7.65
C VAL A 178 6.96 6.41 -8.73
N GLY A 179 7.43 7.64 -8.49
CA GLY A 179 7.24 8.78 -9.38
C GLY A 179 5.99 9.60 -9.06
N HIS A 180 5.97 10.82 -9.59
CA HIS A 180 4.82 11.71 -9.52
C HIS A 180 3.95 11.47 -10.76
N ILE A 181 2.73 10.95 -10.58
CA ILE A 181 1.81 10.57 -11.65
C ILE A 181 0.39 11.10 -11.47
N ALA A 182 0.16 12.03 -10.54
CA ALA A 182 -1.18 12.58 -10.24
C ALA A 182 -1.88 13.10 -11.51
N GLU A 183 -1.19 13.86 -12.35
CA GLU A 183 -1.76 14.36 -13.61
C GLU A 183 -2.15 13.24 -14.60
N LYS A 184 -1.46 12.11 -14.59
CA LYS A 184 -1.85 10.94 -15.40
C LYS A 184 -3.10 10.30 -14.84
N ILE A 185 -3.18 10.13 -13.50
CA ILE A 185 -4.36 9.58 -12.82
C ILE A 185 -5.58 10.48 -13.05
N LYS A 186 -5.41 11.79 -13.01
CA LYS A 186 -6.45 12.79 -13.31
C LYS A 186 -7.03 12.61 -14.72
N LYS A 187 -6.18 12.36 -15.70
CA LYS A 187 -6.63 12.07 -17.07
C LYS A 187 -7.42 10.78 -17.14
N ILE A 188 -7.01 9.74 -16.43
CA ILE A 188 -7.76 8.47 -16.32
C ILE A 188 -9.11 8.72 -15.65
N ALA A 189 -9.16 9.44 -14.54
CA ALA A 189 -10.41 9.78 -13.86
C ALA A 189 -11.40 10.47 -14.82
N LYS A 190 -10.90 11.42 -15.62
CA LYS A 190 -11.71 12.10 -16.64
C LYS A 190 -12.25 11.12 -17.70
N ILE A 191 -11.43 10.19 -18.18
CA ILE A 191 -11.87 9.19 -19.19
C ILE A 191 -12.92 8.25 -18.60
N LEU A 192 -12.74 7.84 -17.35
CA LEU A 192 -13.66 6.93 -16.66
C LEU A 192 -14.93 7.63 -16.13
N GLY A 193 -14.99 8.97 -16.17
CA GLY A 193 -16.10 9.73 -15.63
C GLY A 193 -16.22 9.64 -14.10
N VAL A 194 -15.10 9.41 -13.39
CA VAL A 194 -15.04 9.36 -11.93
C VAL A 194 -14.43 10.64 -11.36
N LYS A 195 -14.74 10.94 -10.09
CA LYS A 195 -14.15 12.09 -9.41
C LYS A 195 -12.65 11.90 -9.20
N PHE A 196 -11.92 12.98 -9.18
CA PHE A 196 -10.50 13.06 -8.84
C PHE A 196 -10.30 14.09 -7.73
N PHE A 197 -9.55 13.72 -6.72
CA PHE A 197 -9.15 14.63 -5.64
C PHE A 197 -7.66 14.44 -5.34
N GLU A 198 -6.94 15.53 -5.27
CA GLU A 198 -5.50 15.57 -4.99
C GLU A 198 -5.24 16.39 -3.72
N ILE A 199 -4.36 15.88 -2.86
CA ILE A 199 -3.91 16.50 -1.62
C ILE A 199 -2.51 17.06 -1.78
#